data_e23765a7dab4900ace110d8b770aae30
#
_entry.id   e23765a7dab4900ace110d8b770aae30
#
_cell.length_a   1.000
_cell.length_b   1.000
_cell.length_c   1.000
_cell.angle_alpha   90.00
_cell.angle_beta   90.00
_cell.angle_gamma   90.00
#
_symmetry.space_group_name_H-M   'P 1'
#
loop_
_entity.id
_entity.type
_entity.pdbx_description
1 polymer ?
#
loop_
_entity_poly.entity_id
_entity_poly.type
_entity_poly.pdbx_seq_one_letter_code
_entity_poly.pdbx_strand_id
1 'polypeptide(L)'
;ASYTAAGLAGSSSFHTSLTAFKLGLVGFFIPFAFAFNPALLAQDSWWIIIGSTVILFLGTSAWVLGLEGYFTRSLSVGERWSIAFAGLALLIAPITIDAVVLNTNLDLWTARCILWSVPLLMMAVIVVKIISSTKRDASED
;
A
#
# COMPACT_ATOMS: atom_id res chain seq x y z
N ALA A 1 17.65 -10.14 16.54
CA ALA A 1 16.39 -9.49 16.96
C ALA A 1 15.20 -10.47 16.90
N SER A 2 14.91 -11.11 15.76
CA SER A 2 13.75 -12.01 15.59
C SER A 2 13.79 -13.22 16.52
N TYR A 3 14.97 -13.82 16.77
CA TYR A 3 15.12 -14.94 17.69
C TYR A 3 14.84 -14.55 19.14
N THR A 4 15.32 -13.37 19.55
CA THR A 4 15.07 -12.85 20.90
C THR A 4 13.59 -12.54 21.09
N ALA A 5 12.97 -11.90 20.11
CA ALA A 5 11.53 -11.61 20.12
C ALA A 5 10.67 -12.89 20.16
N ALA A 6 11.05 -13.91 19.40
CA ALA A 6 10.38 -15.21 19.41
C ALA A 6 10.47 -15.89 20.78
N GLY A 7 11.62 -15.83 21.42
CA GLY A 7 11.83 -16.38 22.78
C GLY A 7 10.96 -15.68 23.82
N LEU A 8 10.84 -14.35 23.75
CA LEU A 8 9.97 -13.56 24.64
C LEU A 8 8.48 -13.82 24.42
N ALA A 9 8.09 -14.00 23.14
CA ALA A 9 6.69 -14.22 22.75
C ALA A 9 6.25 -15.69 22.84
N GLY A 10 7.14 -16.63 23.16
CA GLY A 10 6.86 -18.07 23.16
C GLY A 10 6.45 -18.62 21.78
N SER A 11 6.86 -17.95 20.69
CA SER A 11 6.52 -18.31 19.32
C SER A 11 7.68 -18.98 18.59
N SER A 12 7.40 -19.62 17.43
CA SER A 12 8.48 -20.22 16.63
C SER A 12 9.36 -19.13 16.01
N SER A 13 10.67 -19.29 16.10
CA SER A 13 11.67 -18.33 15.58
C SER A 13 11.52 -18.12 14.07
N PHE A 14 11.14 -19.16 13.31
CA PHE A 14 10.93 -19.08 11.88
C PHE A 14 9.70 -18.20 11.55
N HIS A 15 8.59 -18.42 12.22
CA HIS A 15 7.37 -17.65 12.01
C HIS A 15 7.57 -16.16 12.36
N THR A 16 8.22 -15.88 13.48
CA THR A 16 8.57 -14.51 13.90
C THR A 16 9.49 -13.82 12.90
N SER A 17 10.50 -14.53 12.39
CA SER A 17 11.42 -14.00 11.39
C SER A 17 10.71 -13.72 10.05
N LEU A 18 9.79 -14.58 9.62
CA LEU A 18 9.02 -14.38 8.42
C LEU A 18 8.08 -13.16 8.51
N THR A 19 7.45 -12.98 9.67
CA THR A 19 6.61 -11.80 9.94
C THR A 19 7.46 -10.53 9.96
N ALA A 20 8.59 -10.53 10.64
CA ALA A 20 9.52 -9.40 10.66
C ALA A 20 10.04 -9.06 9.25
N PHE A 21 10.34 -10.06 8.42
CA PHE A 21 10.74 -9.88 7.04
C PHE A 21 9.64 -9.22 6.21
N LYS A 22 8.38 -9.67 6.31
CA LYS A 22 7.24 -9.08 5.61
C LYS A 22 7.06 -7.60 5.94
N LEU A 23 7.15 -7.24 7.22
CA LEU A 23 7.05 -5.85 7.66
C LEU A 23 8.24 -5.01 7.17
N GLY A 24 9.46 -5.56 7.25
CA GLY A 24 10.67 -4.91 6.77
C GLY A 24 10.67 -4.64 5.27
N LEU A 25 10.01 -5.50 4.50
CA LEU A 25 9.91 -5.37 3.04
C LEU A 25 9.21 -4.09 2.61
N VAL A 26 8.22 -3.63 3.40
CA VAL A 26 7.55 -2.33 3.17
C VAL A 26 8.52 -1.18 3.29
N GLY A 27 9.36 -1.16 4.32
CA GLY A 27 10.38 -0.14 4.53
C GLY A 27 11.41 -0.07 3.40
N PHE A 28 11.64 -1.20 2.72
CA PHE A 28 12.56 -1.26 1.59
C PHE A 28 12.04 -0.49 0.36
N PHE A 29 10.73 -0.39 0.15
CA PHE A 29 10.16 0.36 -0.97
C PHE A 29 10.22 1.88 -0.79
N ILE A 30 10.26 2.38 0.43
CA ILE A 30 10.27 3.82 0.73
C ILE A 30 11.47 4.54 0.08
N PRO A 31 12.72 4.08 0.21
CA PRO A 31 13.87 4.72 -0.46
C PRO A 31 13.73 4.80 -1.97
N PHE A 32 13.17 3.75 -2.59
CA PHE A 32 12.92 3.76 -4.03
C PHE A 32 11.86 4.79 -4.42
N ALA A 33 10.77 4.89 -3.64
CA ALA A 33 9.76 5.92 -3.88
C ALA A 33 10.36 7.32 -3.83
N PHE A 34 11.27 7.61 -2.90
CA PHE A 34 11.99 8.88 -2.82
C PHE A 34 12.94 9.08 -4.01
N ALA A 35 13.67 8.04 -4.42
CA ALA A 35 14.63 8.12 -5.53
C ALA A 35 13.96 8.43 -6.87
N PHE A 36 12.75 7.90 -7.10
CA PHE A 36 12.03 8.03 -8.38
C PHE A 36 10.93 9.10 -8.38
N ASN A 37 10.68 9.75 -7.25
CA ASN A 37 9.66 10.81 -7.18
C ASN A 37 10.23 12.11 -6.59
N PRO A 38 10.62 13.06 -7.45
CA PRO A 38 11.16 14.37 -7.00
C PRO A 38 10.21 15.13 -6.07
N ALA A 39 8.91 14.93 -6.18
CA ALA A 39 7.93 15.55 -5.31
C ALA A 39 8.10 15.12 -3.84
N LEU A 40 8.49 13.87 -3.58
CA LEU A 40 8.76 13.41 -2.20
C LEU A 40 10.05 14.02 -1.63
N LEU A 41 10.96 14.51 -2.49
CA LEU A 41 12.15 15.27 -2.11
C LEU A 41 11.90 16.79 -2.00
N ALA A 42 10.65 17.20 -1.96
CA ALA A 42 10.22 18.61 -1.91
C ALA A 42 10.74 19.47 -3.10
N GLN A 43 10.96 18.84 -4.26
CA GLN A 43 11.45 19.50 -5.48
C GLN A 43 10.32 19.81 -6.49
N ASP A 44 9.08 19.93 -6.01
CA ASP A 44 7.90 20.15 -6.84
C ASP A 44 6.93 21.14 -6.15
N SER A 45 5.82 21.46 -6.78
CA SER A 45 4.76 22.29 -6.19
C SER A 45 4.17 21.67 -4.92
N TRP A 46 3.82 22.48 -3.91
CA TRP A 46 3.26 22.04 -2.64
C TRP A 46 2.10 21.07 -2.76
N TRP A 47 1.21 21.28 -3.73
CA TRP A 47 0.07 20.40 -3.97
C TRP A 47 0.48 19.01 -4.44
N ILE A 48 1.53 18.94 -5.25
CA ILE A 48 2.09 17.68 -5.74
C ILE A 48 2.83 16.94 -4.63
N ILE A 49 3.58 17.68 -3.80
CA ILE A 49 4.28 17.12 -2.62
C ILE A 49 3.27 16.45 -1.67
N ILE A 50 2.22 17.20 -1.30
CA ILE A 50 1.17 16.69 -0.41
C ILE A 50 0.48 15.47 -1.03
N GLY A 51 0.08 15.55 -2.30
CA GLY A 51 -0.57 14.44 -3.01
C GLY A 51 0.30 13.19 -3.05
N SER A 52 1.56 13.32 -3.43
CA SER A 52 2.52 12.20 -3.49
C SER A 52 2.77 11.58 -2.12
N THR A 53 2.86 12.39 -1.06
CA THR A 53 3.04 11.92 0.32
C THR A 53 1.82 11.13 0.80
N VAL A 54 0.61 11.64 0.54
CA VAL A 54 -0.64 10.95 0.90
C VAL A 54 -0.74 9.61 0.17
N ILE A 55 -0.41 9.57 -1.12
CA ILE A 55 -0.45 8.34 -1.92
C ILE A 55 0.58 7.33 -1.44
N LEU A 56 1.79 7.76 -1.12
CA LEU A 56 2.81 6.89 -0.54
C LEU A 56 2.32 6.30 0.79
N PHE A 57 1.71 7.11 1.65
CA PHE A 57 1.17 6.66 2.93
C PHE A 57 0.02 5.66 2.75
N LEU A 58 -0.91 5.93 1.85
CA LEU A 58 -2.01 5.01 1.54
C LEU A 58 -1.51 3.71 0.90
N GLY A 59 -0.56 3.79 -0.02
CA GLY A 59 0.04 2.64 -0.67
C GLY A 59 0.77 1.72 0.33
N THR A 60 1.60 2.29 1.20
CA THR A 60 2.30 1.53 2.25
C THR A 60 1.33 0.91 3.25
N SER A 61 0.31 1.66 3.69
CA SER A 61 -0.71 1.16 4.61
C SER A 61 -1.51 0.00 3.98
N ALA A 62 -1.95 0.14 2.73
CA ALA A 62 -2.67 -0.92 2.02
C ALA A 62 -1.80 -2.17 1.83
N TRP A 63 -0.52 -1.99 1.50
CA TRP A 63 0.42 -3.11 1.36
C TRP A 63 0.57 -3.88 2.67
N VAL A 64 0.77 -3.18 3.80
CA VAL A 64 0.87 -3.78 5.14
C VAL A 64 -0.41 -4.54 5.49
N LEU A 65 -1.58 -3.91 5.32
CA LEU A 65 -2.88 -4.54 5.61
C LEU A 65 -3.10 -5.82 4.78
N GLY A 66 -2.70 -5.80 3.51
CA GLY A 66 -2.74 -6.98 2.66
C GLY A 66 -1.80 -8.09 3.13
N LEU A 67 -0.60 -7.77 3.60
CA LEU A 67 0.35 -8.75 4.12
C LEU A 67 -0.08 -9.34 5.46
N GLU A 68 -0.61 -8.53 6.37
CA GLU A 68 -1.12 -8.98 7.67
C GLU A 68 -2.42 -9.78 7.53
N GLY A 69 -3.29 -9.40 6.58
CA GLY A 69 -4.55 -10.07 6.33
C GLY A 69 -5.61 -9.81 7.40
N TYR A 70 -5.45 -8.73 8.17
CA TYR A 70 -6.39 -8.30 9.19
C TYR A 70 -6.62 -6.78 9.11
N PHE A 71 -7.86 -6.36 9.20
CA PHE A 71 -8.26 -4.95 9.29
C PHE A 71 -9.17 -4.74 10.50
N THR A 72 -10.47 -4.85 10.35
CA THR A 72 -11.46 -4.92 11.45
C THR A 72 -11.89 -6.36 11.74
N ARG A 73 -11.69 -7.22 10.76
CA ARG A 73 -11.88 -8.68 10.81
C ARG A 73 -10.76 -9.36 10.03
N SER A 74 -10.67 -10.68 10.13
CA SER A 74 -9.81 -11.47 9.24
C SER A 74 -10.28 -11.32 7.79
N LEU A 75 -9.37 -10.92 6.91
CA LEU A 75 -9.65 -10.72 5.49
C LEU A 75 -9.70 -12.08 4.76
N SER A 76 -10.64 -12.24 3.84
CA SER A 76 -10.63 -13.38 2.94
C SER A 76 -9.39 -13.35 2.04
N VAL A 77 -8.96 -14.51 1.53
CA VAL A 77 -7.76 -14.61 0.70
C VAL A 77 -7.84 -13.68 -0.51
N GLY A 78 -9.01 -13.56 -1.13
CA GLY A 78 -9.21 -12.65 -2.27
C GLY A 78 -9.11 -11.17 -1.89
N GLU A 79 -9.73 -10.76 -0.78
CA GLU A 79 -9.67 -9.39 -0.28
C GLU A 79 -8.24 -8.99 0.09
N ARG A 80 -7.52 -9.89 0.75
CA ARG A 80 -6.14 -9.72 1.16
C ARG A 80 -5.21 -9.43 -0.02
N TRP A 81 -5.26 -10.28 -1.05
CA TRP A 81 -4.44 -10.09 -2.25
C TRP A 81 -4.83 -8.85 -3.04
N SER A 82 -6.13 -8.55 -3.14
CA SER A 82 -6.61 -7.35 -3.83
C SER A 82 -6.10 -6.07 -3.17
N ILE A 83 -6.12 -5.98 -1.84
CA ILE A 83 -5.58 -4.82 -1.10
C ILE A 83 -4.05 -4.75 -1.26
N ALA A 84 -3.35 -5.87 -1.16
CA ALA A 84 -1.91 -5.91 -1.35
C ALA A 84 -1.52 -5.44 -2.75
N PHE A 85 -2.16 -5.93 -3.80
CA PHE A 85 -1.87 -5.50 -5.18
C PHE A 85 -2.23 -4.02 -5.42
N ALA A 86 -3.34 -3.53 -4.86
CA ALA A 86 -3.68 -2.11 -4.95
C ALA A 86 -2.63 -1.23 -4.25
N GLY A 87 -2.18 -1.62 -3.05
CA GLY A 87 -1.12 -0.94 -2.33
C GLY A 87 0.21 -0.94 -3.10
N LEU A 88 0.60 -2.08 -3.65
CA LEU A 88 1.81 -2.20 -4.47
C LEU A 88 1.72 -1.34 -5.74
N ALA A 89 0.57 -1.31 -6.40
CA ALA A 89 0.33 -0.46 -7.57
C ALA A 89 0.49 1.03 -7.24
N LEU A 90 -0.02 1.47 -6.08
CA LEU A 90 0.17 2.84 -5.59
C LEU A 90 1.65 3.16 -5.32
N LEU A 91 2.42 2.21 -4.79
CA LEU A 91 3.84 2.38 -4.53
C LEU A 91 4.68 2.45 -5.82
N ILE A 92 4.29 1.69 -6.84
CA ILE A 92 4.99 1.65 -8.13
C ILE A 92 4.55 2.79 -9.06
N ALA A 93 3.32 3.30 -8.92
CA ALA A 93 2.78 4.34 -9.78
C ALA A 93 3.71 5.56 -9.95
N PRO A 94 4.32 6.14 -8.91
CA PRO A 94 5.25 7.25 -9.06
C PRO A 94 6.47 6.93 -9.93
N ILE A 95 6.93 5.68 -9.89
CA ILE A 95 8.13 5.22 -10.65
C ILE A 95 7.80 5.10 -12.15
N THR A 96 6.56 4.78 -12.48
CA THR A 96 6.13 4.51 -13.85
C THR A 96 5.61 5.75 -14.59
N ILE A 97 5.38 6.87 -13.89
CA ILE A 97 4.81 8.09 -14.48
C ILE A 97 5.63 8.58 -15.67
N ASP A 98 6.93 8.72 -15.50
CA ASP A 98 7.81 9.22 -16.57
C ASP A 98 7.82 8.27 -17.77
N ALA A 99 7.84 6.96 -17.54
CA ALA A 99 7.77 5.96 -18.60
C ALA A 99 6.44 6.00 -19.36
N VAL A 100 5.33 6.23 -18.67
CA VAL A 100 4.00 6.34 -19.29
C VAL A 100 3.90 7.63 -20.12
N VAL A 101 4.37 8.76 -19.58
CA VAL A 101 4.37 10.04 -20.30
C VAL A 101 5.21 9.96 -21.58
N LEU A 102 6.41 9.39 -21.51
CA LEU A 102 7.28 9.24 -22.68
C LEU A 102 6.69 8.33 -23.76
N ASN A 103 5.91 7.33 -23.37
CA ASN A 103 5.37 6.33 -24.32
C ASN A 103 3.99 6.69 -24.88
N THR A 104 3.21 7.53 -24.18
CA THR A 104 1.82 7.82 -24.54
C THR A 104 1.57 9.26 -25.00
N ASN A 105 2.57 10.14 -24.95
CA ASN A 105 2.43 11.57 -25.19
C ASN A 105 1.33 12.27 -24.35
N LEU A 106 1.04 11.70 -23.18
CA LEU A 106 0.10 12.30 -22.23
C LEU A 106 0.80 13.37 -21.40
N ASP A 107 0.06 14.39 -20.99
CA ASP A 107 0.56 15.37 -20.03
C ASP A 107 0.81 14.71 -18.67
N LEU A 108 1.86 15.17 -17.96
CA LEU A 108 2.23 14.67 -16.62
C LEU A 108 1.03 14.65 -15.65
N TRP A 109 0.15 15.63 -15.72
CA TRP A 109 -1.04 15.72 -14.88
C TRP A 109 -2.06 14.62 -15.18
N THR A 110 -2.33 14.37 -16.46
CA THR A 110 -3.27 13.31 -16.89
C THR A 110 -2.73 11.93 -16.55
N ALA A 111 -1.43 11.69 -16.75
CA ALA A 111 -0.78 10.44 -16.38
C ALA A 111 -0.85 10.19 -14.85
N ARG A 112 -0.57 11.20 -14.03
CA ARG A 112 -0.70 11.12 -12.55
C ARG A 112 -2.14 10.82 -12.14
N CYS A 113 -3.12 11.53 -12.69
CA CYS A 113 -4.53 11.32 -12.38
C CYS A 113 -4.97 9.89 -12.69
N ILE A 114 -4.59 9.33 -13.83
CA ILE A 114 -4.96 7.97 -14.24
C ILE A 114 -4.27 6.93 -13.34
N LEU A 115 -2.95 7.03 -13.16
CA LEU A 115 -2.18 6.06 -12.38
C LEU A 115 -2.56 6.04 -10.89
N TRP A 116 -3.03 7.15 -10.34
CA TRP A 116 -3.45 7.23 -8.93
C TRP A 116 -4.91 6.88 -8.74
N SER A 117 -5.79 7.24 -9.69
CA SER A 117 -7.24 7.03 -9.56
C SER A 117 -7.62 5.56 -9.56
N VAL A 118 -7.05 4.75 -10.42
CA VAL A 118 -7.42 3.32 -10.56
C VAL A 118 -7.16 2.54 -9.27
N PRO A 119 -5.94 2.51 -8.70
CA PRO A 119 -5.68 1.77 -7.47
C PRO A 119 -6.38 2.38 -6.25
N LEU A 120 -6.59 3.70 -6.21
CA LEU A 120 -7.37 4.35 -5.16
C LEU A 120 -8.84 3.93 -5.20
N LEU A 121 -9.45 3.89 -6.38
CA LEU A 121 -10.82 3.40 -6.55
C LEU A 121 -10.94 1.93 -6.17
N MET A 122 -10.02 1.09 -6.59
CA MET A 122 -9.98 -0.32 -6.19
C MET A 122 -9.91 -0.45 -4.67
N MET A 123 -9.02 0.28 -4.02
CA MET A 123 -8.87 0.25 -2.57
C MET A 123 -10.14 0.75 -1.87
N ALA A 124 -10.74 1.85 -2.34
CA ALA A 124 -11.98 2.38 -1.77
C ALA A 124 -13.14 1.37 -1.87
N VAL A 125 -13.32 0.72 -3.02
CA VAL A 125 -14.36 -0.31 -3.21
C VAL A 125 -14.14 -1.49 -2.26
N ILE A 126 -12.91 -1.94 -2.10
CA ILE A 126 -12.59 -3.08 -1.22
C ILE A 126 -12.84 -2.71 0.24
N VAL A 127 -12.40 -1.53 0.69
CA VAL A 127 -12.61 -1.05 2.06
C VAL A 127 -14.10 -0.89 2.36
N VAL A 128 -14.87 -0.30 1.46
CA VAL A 128 -16.34 -0.17 1.60
C VAL A 128 -16.99 -1.55 1.69
N LYS A 129 -16.58 -2.51 0.87
CA LYS A 129 -17.08 -3.89 0.91
C LYS A 129 -16.78 -4.55 2.27
N ILE A 130 -15.58 -4.39 2.80
CA ILE A 130 -15.19 -4.94 4.11
C ILE A 130 -16.04 -4.32 5.22
N ILE A 131 -16.19 -3.00 5.24
CA ILE A 131 -16.99 -2.30 6.25
C ILE A 131 -18.47 -2.70 6.18
N SER A 132 -19.02 -2.83 4.97
CA SER A 132 -20.41 -3.24 4.78
C SER A 132 -20.67 -4.68 5.22
N SER A 133 -19.73 -5.58 4.98
CA SER A 133 -19.77 -6.95 5.44
C SER A 133 -19.72 -7.04 6.97
N THR A 134 -18.80 -6.29 7.61
CA THR A 134 -18.67 -6.23 9.06
C THR A 134 -19.94 -5.70 9.74
N LYS A 135 -20.63 -4.72 9.11
CA LYS A 135 -21.91 -4.22 9.63
C LYS A 135 -23.04 -5.24 9.51
N ARG A 136 -23.05 -6.08 8.49
CA ARG A 136 -24.05 -7.13 8.31
C ARG A 136 -23.90 -8.20 9.39
N ASP A 137 -22.67 -8.65 9.61
CA ASP A 137 -22.37 -9.67 10.63
C ASP A 137 -22.78 -9.18 12.03
N ALA A 138 -22.52 -7.89 12.36
CA ALA A 138 -22.92 -7.28 13.63
C ALA A 138 -24.43 -7.01 13.79
N SER A 139 -25.25 -7.19 12.75
CA SER A 139 -26.71 -7.03 12.79
C SER A 139 -27.46 -8.38 12.91
N GLU A 140 -26.72 -9.50 12.77
CA GLU A 140 -27.27 -10.86 12.88
C GLU A 140 -27.01 -11.49 14.27
N ASP A 141 -26.15 -10.89 15.11
CA ASP A 141 -25.91 -11.22 16.52
C ASP A 141 -26.76 -10.34 17.44
#